data_2dba90b6627efb04b0af16041edea8cf
#
_entry.id   2dba90b6627efb04b0af16041edea8cf
#
_cell.length_a   1.000
_cell.length_b   1.000
_cell.length_c   1.000
_cell.angle_alpha   90.00
_cell.angle_beta   90.00
_cell.angle_gamma   90.00
#
_symmetry.space_group_name_H-M   'P 1'
#
loop_
_entity.id
_entity.type
_entity.pdbx_description
1 polymer ?
#
loop_
_entity_poly.entity_id
_entity_poly.type
_entity_poly.pdbx_seq_one_letter_code
_entity_poly.pdbx_strand_id
1 'polypeptide(L)'
;ELAERGFVTLAPAYPHLAQYRPDWAALGYVSGTMKAIWDNVRGLDVLEDMEEVRAGGVGAIGHSLGGHNAIYTATFDARIAAVVSSCGFDSYQAYKDGDITSWTSSCYMPRLRDYALAAIPFDFHDMVAALAPRPFFASAPLRDDNFKWQSVDAVAAAARRVYALYGVEDRLSIAHPDCAHDFPLEMRERAYALFAQWL
;
A
#
# COMPACT_ATOMS: atom_id res chain seq x y z
N GLU A 1 5.39 -1.11 -18.49
CA GLU A 1 5.34 -2.57 -18.28
C GLU A 1 3.89 -3.08 -18.12
N LEU A 2 3.05 -2.53 -17.20
CA LEU A 2 1.64 -2.95 -17.07
C LEU A 2 0.81 -2.60 -18.30
N ALA A 3 0.97 -1.39 -18.86
CA ALA A 3 0.29 -0.98 -20.09
C ALA A 3 0.65 -1.89 -21.29
N GLU A 4 1.90 -2.34 -21.38
CA GLU A 4 2.35 -3.31 -22.40
C GLU A 4 1.71 -4.71 -22.24
N ARG A 5 1.12 -4.97 -21.06
CA ARG A 5 0.39 -6.20 -20.72
C ARG A 5 -1.13 -6.06 -20.85
N GLY A 6 -1.59 -4.92 -21.40
CA GLY A 6 -3.01 -4.68 -21.66
C GLY A 6 -3.80 -4.04 -20.52
N PHE A 7 -3.12 -3.54 -19.47
CA PHE A 7 -3.78 -2.80 -18.40
C PHE A 7 -3.87 -1.31 -18.73
N VAL A 8 -5.00 -0.68 -18.49
CA VAL A 8 -5.08 0.77 -18.33
C VAL A 8 -4.40 1.15 -17.03
N THR A 9 -3.48 2.12 -17.04
CA THR A 9 -2.70 2.48 -15.85
C THR A 9 -2.85 3.95 -15.52
N LEU A 10 -3.09 4.24 -14.25
CA LEU A 10 -3.11 5.58 -13.67
C LEU A 10 -2.00 5.70 -12.62
N ALA A 11 -1.13 6.68 -12.76
CA ALA A 11 -0.05 6.97 -11.82
C ALA A 11 -0.20 8.38 -11.24
N PRO A 12 -0.96 8.56 -10.15
CA PRO A 12 -1.18 9.86 -9.54
C PRO A 12 0.09 10.40 -8.88
N ALA A 13 0.27 11.71 -8.93
CA ALA A 13 1.33 12.39 -8.18
C ALA A 13 0.96 12.45 -6.69
N TYR A 14 1.87 11.99 -5.83
CA TYR A 14 1.66 12.11 -4.38
C TYR A 14 1.85 13.58 -3.94
N PRO A 15 0.95 14.12 -3.09
CA PRO A 15 1.01 15.51 -2.63
C PRO A 15 2.35 15.85 -1.98
N HIS A 16 2.97 16.95 -2.39
CA HIS A 16 4.23 17.52 -1.90
C HIS A 16 5.51 16.68 -2.10
N LEU A 17 5.43 15.52 -2.72
CA LEU A 17 6.62 14.72 -3.06
C LEU A 17 6.96 14.74 -4.56
N ALA A 18 6.11 15.36 -5.37
CA ALA A 18 6.35 15.63 -6.79
C ALA A 18 6.11 17.13 -7.07
N GLN A 19 5.78 17.47 -8.30
CA GLN A 19 5.44 18.86 -8.65
C GLN A 19 4.05 19.27 -8.15
N TYR A 20 3.21 18.34 -7.78
CA TYR A 20 1.88 18.58 -7.23
C TYR A 20 1.98 19.13 -5.80
N ARG A 21 1.57 20.38 -5.62
CA ARG A 21 1.70 21.15 -4.35
C ARG A 21 0.34 21.72 -3.91
N PRO A 22 -0.65 20.89 -3.59
CA PRO A 22 -1.93 21.38 -3.11
C PRO A 22 -1.79 22.04 -1.73
N ASP A 23 -2.55 23.10 -1.48
CA ASP A 23 -2.79 23.56 -0.12
C ASP A 23 -3.86 22.68 0.52
N TRP A 24 -3.45 21.55 1.08
CA TRP A 24 -4.38 20.59 1.65
C TRP A 24 -5.11 21.14 2.89
N ALA A 25 -4.51 22.07 3.65
CA ALA A 25 -5.17 22.68 4.79
C ALA A 25 -6.36 23.55 4.35
N ALA A 26 -6.17 24.36 3.32
CA ALA A 26 -7.27 25.15 2.71
C ALA A 26 -8.34 24.24 2.08
N LEU A 27 -7.98 23.03 1.65
CA LEU A 27 -8.89 22.03 1.12
C LEU A 27 -9.55 21.17 2.21
N GLY A 28 -9.24 21.38 3.47
CA GLY A 28 -9.83 20.66 4.62
C GLY A 28 -9.14 19.33 4.96
N TYR A 29 -7.95 19.05 4.40
CA TYR A 29 -7.19 17.84 4.76
C TYR A 29 -6.20 18.11 5.87
N VAL A 30 -6.03 17.13 6.76
CA VAL A 30 -5.09 17.22 7.88
C VAL A 30 -3.73 16.59 7.58
N SER A 31 -3.58 15.90 6.43
CA SER A 31 -2.35 15.20 6.07
C SER A 31 -2.22 14.95 4.57
N GLY A 32 -0.99 14.78 4.10
CA GLY A 32 -0.71 14.34 2.73
C GLY A 32 -1.27 12.96 2.42
N THR A 33 -1.24 12.03 3.39
CA THR A 33 -1.84 10.69 3.22
C THR A 33 -3.35 10.77 2.99
N MET A 34 -4.10 11.57 3.75
CA MET A 34 -5.54 11.76 3.51
C MET A 34 -5.81 12.34 2.12
N LYS A 35 -5.03 13.34 1.72
CA LYS A 35 -5.16 13.95 0.40
C LYS A 35 -4.87 12.93 -0.72
N ALA A 36 -3.81 12.13 -0.55
CA ALA A 36 -3.44 11.09 -1.51
C ALA A 36 -4.53 10.00 -1.64
N ILE A 37 -5.10 9.53 -0.53
CA ILE A 37 -6.22 8.58 -0.54
C ILE A 37 -7.39 9.16 -1.34
N TRP A 38 -7.77 10.41 -1.07
CA TRP A 38 -8.86 11.07 -1.79
C TRP A 38 -8.58 11.18 -3.29
N ASP A 39 -7.35 11.60 -3.66
CA ASP A 39 -6.97 11.73 -5.07
C ASP A 39 -7.03 10.38 -5.79
N ASN A 40 -6.56 9.31 -5.14
CA ASN A 40 -6.62 7.96 -5.68
C ASN A 40 -8.08 7.49 -5.84
N VAL A 41 -8.94 7.75 -4.85
CA VAL A 41 -10.38 7.43 -4.95
C VAL A 41 -11.03 8.18 -6.13
N ARG A 42 -10.69 9.45 -6.34
CA ARG A 42 -11.16 10.20 -7.54
C ARG A 42 -10.56 9.64 -8.82
N GLY A 43 -9.31 9.14 -8.78
CA GLY A 43 -8.71 8.43 -9.89
C GLY A 43 -9.45 7.14 -10.24
N LEU A 44 -9.96 6.41 -9.25
CA LEU A 44 -10.80 5.22 -9.48
C LEU A 44 -12.11 5.59 -10.19
N ASP A 45 -12.73 6.71 -9.83
CA ASP A 45 -13.95 7.19 -10.54
C ASP A 45 -13.65 7.45 -12.02
N VAL A 46 -12.50 8.07 -12.32
CA VAL A 46 -12.09 8.30 -13.71
C VAL A 46 -11.88 6.98 -14.46
N LEU A 47 -11.25 5.99 -13.81
CA LEU A 47 -11.04 4.68 -14.45
C LEU A 47 -12.36 3.96 -14.71
N GLU A 48 -13.34 4.04 -13.80
CA GLU A 48 -14.68 3.42 -13.99
C GLU A 48 -15.47 4.05 -15.14
N ASP A 49 -15.26 5.35 -15.41
CA ASP A 49 -15.94 6.08 -16.50
C ASP A 49 -15.29 5.83 -17.87
N MET A 50 -14.12 5.15 -17.94
CA MET A 50 -13.43 4.88 -19.21
C MET A 50 -14.00 3.62 -19.88
N GLU A 51 -14.36 3.72 -21.16
CA GLU A 51 -14.87 2.59 -21.96
C GLU A 51 -13.84 1.46 -22.12
N GLU A 52 -12.55 1.78 -22.06
CA GLU A 52 -11.44 0.83 -22.17
C GLU A 52 -11.21 0.04 -20.88
N VAL A 53 -11.78 0.45 -19.77
CA VAL A 53 -11.63 -0.22 -18.47
C VAL A 53 -12.75 -1.22 -18.28
N ARG A 54 -12.37 -2.49 -18.15
CA ARG A 54 -13.33 -3.57 -17.88
C ARG A 54 -13.89 -3.44 -16.46
N ALA A 55 -15.21 -3.57 -16.32
CA ALA A 55 -15.83 -3.69 -15.01
C ALA A 55 -15.33 -4.94 -14.27
N GLY A 56 -15.06 -4.83 -12.98
CA GLY A 56 -14.68 -5.99 -12.17
C GLY A 56 -13.54 -5.76 -11.19
N GLY A 57 -13.03 -4.57 -11.15
CA GLY A 57 -12.04 -4.17 -10.14
C GLY A 57 -10.75 -3.62 -10.69
N VAL A 58 -10.05 -2.88 -9.85
CA VAL A 58 -8.79 -2.21 -10.14
C VAL A 58 -7.71 -2.81 -9.24
N GLY A 59 -6.49 -2.95 -9.75
CA GLY A 59 -5.32 -3.29 -8.93
C GLY A 59 -4.61 -2.05 -8.42
N ALA A 60 -4.13 -2.09 -7.18
CA ALA A 60 -3.23 -1.07 -6.65
C ALA A 60 -1.83 -1.66 -6.46
N ILE A 61 -0.82 -1.00 -7.02
CA ILE A 61 0.59 -1.42 -6.93
C ILE A 61 1.47 -0.22 -6.68
N GLY A 62 2.46 -0.39 -5.82
CA GLY A 62 3.44 0.66 -5.60
C GLY A 62 4.71 0.18 -4.92
N HIS A 63 5.75 1.00 -5.07
CA HIS A 63 7.03 0.81 -4.41
C HIS A 63 7.25 1.90 -3.38
N SER A 64 7.84 1.55 -2.23
CA SER A 64 8.16 2.48 -1.15
C SER A 64 6.92 3.28 -0.72
N LEU A 65 6.92 4.60 -0.84
CA LEU A 65 5.75 5.46 -0.63
C LEU A 65 4.51 4.96 -1.41
N GLY A 66 4.68 4.55 -2.66
CA GLY A 66 3.59 3.97 -3.46
C GLY A 66 3.05 2.68 -2.87
N GLY A 67 3.90 1.87 -2.24
CA GLY A 67 3.53 0.62 -1.60
C GLY A 67 2.59 0.80 -0.41
N HIS A 68 2.91 1.72 0.53
CA HIS A 68 1.98 2.00 1.61
C HIS A 68 0.75 2.76 1.14
N ASN A 69 0.89 3.65 0.15
CA ASN A 69 -0.25 4.37 -0.40
C ASN A 69 -1.27 3.44 -1.07
N ALA A 70 -0.80 2.37 -1.72
CA ALA A 70 -1.67 1.31 -2.24
C ALA A 70 -2.47 0.62 -1.13
N ILE A 71 -1.81 0.26 -0.01
CA ILE A 71 -2.47 -0.33 1.16
C ILE A 71 -3.51 0.64 1.75
N TYR A 72 -3.13 1.89 2.00
CA TYR A 72 -4.04 2.89 2.56
C TYR A 72 -5.26 3.11 1.67
N THR A 73 -5.06 3.32 0.37
CA THR A 73 -6.18 3.55 -0.55
C THR A 73 -7.12 2.34 -0.58
N ALA A 74 -6.55 1.12 -0.67
CA ALA A 74 -7.34 -0.10 -0.72
C ALA A 74 -8.12 -0.38 0.58
N THR A 75 -7.64 0.11 1.72
CA THR A 75 -8.36 0.01 3.00
C THR A 75 -9.65 0.83 2.96
N PHE A 76 -9.66 1.96 2.25
CA PHE A 76 -10.81 2.86 2.19
C PHE A 76 -11.69 2.70 0.93
N ASP A 77 -11.22 1.95 -0.08
CA ASP A 77 -12.01 1.74 -1.30
C ASP A 77 -12.00 0.27 -1.75
N ALA A 78 -13.18 -0.34 -1.68
CA ALA A 78 -13.37 -1.75 -2.01
C ALA A 78 -13.30 -2.06 -3.52
N ARG A 79 -13.30 -1.05 -4.40
CA ARG A 79 -13.09 -1.23 -5.84
C ARG A 79 -11.69 -1.71 -6.17
N ILE A 80 -10.72 -1.50 -5.26
CA ILE A 80 -9.39 -2.08 -5.40
C ILE A 80 -9.48 -3.57 -5.04
N ALA A 81 -9.46 -4.41 -6.06
CA ALA A 81 -9.68 -5.86 -5.96
C ALA A 81 -8.41 -6.65 -5.65
N ALA A 82 -7.22 -6.11 -5.95
CA ALA A 82 -5.93 -6.74 -5.68
C ALA A 82 -4.89 -5.68 -5.30
N VAL A 83 -3.99 -5.99 -4.36
CA VAL A 83 -3.03 -5.03 -3.81
C VAL A 83 -1.61 -5.60 -3.82
N VAL A 84 -0.67 -4.80 -4.30
CA VAL A 84 0.76 -5.11 -4.28
C VAL A 84 1.54 -3.98 -3.62
N SER A 85 2.36 -4.33 -2.62
CA SER A 85 3.23 -3.40 -1.91
C SER A 85 4.68 -3.87 -1.99
N SER A 86 5.54 -3.12 -2.65
CA SER A 86 6.99 -3.35 -2.64
C SER A 86 7.67 -2.37 -1.72
N CYS A 87 8.40 -2.85 -0.71
CA CYS A 87 9.13 -2.01 0.25
C CYS A 87 8.24 -0.89 0.84
N GLY A 88 6.97 -1.17 1.09
CA GLY A 88 6.00 -0.11 1.39
C GLY A 88 5.71 0.06 2.87
N PHE A 89 6.08 -0.87 3.72
CA PHE A 89 5.72 -0.85 5.13
C PHE A 89 6.58 -1.76 5.99
N ASP A 90 6.48 -1.49 7.25
CA ASP A 90 6.93 -2.23 8.42
C ASP A 90 5.95 -1.83 9.56
N SER A 91 5.92 -2.48 10.69
CA SER A 91 5.07 -2.00 11.78
C SER A 91 5.63 -0.71 12.37
N TYR A 92 4.77 0.18 12.85
CA TYR A 92 5.21 1.40 13.54
C TYR A 92 6.09 1.08 14.76
N GLN A 93 5.80 -0.03 15.44
CA GLN A 93 6.54 -0.48 16.62
C GLN A 93 7.99 -0.88 16.28
N ALA A 94 8.24 -1.45 15.10
CA ALA A 94 9.55 -1.94 14.70
C ALA A 94 10.31 -0.97 13.77
N TYR A 95 9.60 -0.05 13.11
CA TYR A 95 10.19 0.91 12.18
C TYR A 95 11.28 1.71 12.87
N LYS A 96 12.53 1.60 12.36
CA LYS A 96 13.71 2.29 12.89
C LYS A 96 13.81 2.23 14.42
N ASP A 97 13.56 1.05 14.98
CA ASP A 97 13.55 0.79 16.42
C ASP A 97 12.53 1.66 17.21
N GLY A 98 11.40 1.97 16.58
CA GLY A 98 10.31 2.78 17.13
C GLY A 98 10.40 4.28 16.81
N ASP A 99 11.37 4.71 16.02
CA ASP A 99 11.42 6.09 15.54
C ASP A 99 10.50 6.30 14.34
N ILE A 100 9.28 6.72 14.61
CA ILE A 100 8.26 7.03 13.60
C ILE A 100 8.26 8.48 13.12
N THR A 101 9.33 9.24 13.38
CA THR A 101 9.43 10.67 13.02
C THR A 101 9.12 10.90 11.53
N SER A 102 9.60 10.01 10.65
CA SER A 102 9.31 10.09 9.22
C SER A 102 7.81 10.00 8.92
N TRP A 103 7.09 9.11 9.62
CA TRP A 103 5.64 8.92 9.46
C TRP A 103 4.81 10.09 9.97
N THR A 104 5.36 10.89 10.90
CA THR A 104 4.65 12.03 11.51
C THR A 104 4.84 13.35 10.76
N SER A 105 5.48 13.35 9.61
CA SER A 105 5.59 14.54 8.78
C SER A 105 4.22 14.93 8.19
N SER A 106 4.08 16.19 7.78
CA SER A 106 2.85 16.68 7.14
C SER A 106 2.55 15.96 5.81
N CYS A 107 3.58 15.45 5.12
CA CYS A 107 3.43 14.65 3.91
C CYS A 107 2.75 13.30 4.18
N TYR A 108 2.84 12.80 5.41
CA TYR A 108 2.24 11.53 5.81
C TYR A 108 1.12 11.73 6.83
N MET A 109 1.31 11.37 8.09
CA MET A 109 0.28 11.33 9.13
C MET A 109 0.72 12.07 10.39
N PRO A 110 0.70 13.41 10.38
CA PRO A 110 1.22 14.22 11.49
C PRO A 110 0.54 13.92 12.84
N ARG A 111 -0.69 13.45 12.84
CA ARG A 111 -1.43 13.12 14.07
C ARG A 111 -0.94 11.86 14.79
N LEU A 112 -0.10 11.05 14.18
CA LEU A 112 0.54 9.93 14.91
C LEU A 112 1.40 10.42 16.08
N ARG A 113 1.93 11.64 16.02
CA ARG A 113 2.69 12.25 17.12
C ARG A 113 1.86 12.54 18.36
N ASP A 114 0.54 12.56 18.24
CA ASP A 114 -0.39 12.82 19.35
C ASP A 114 -0.51 11.59 20.28
N TYR A 115 0.06 10.45 19.89
CA TYR A 115 0.01 9.19 20.61
C TYR A 115 1.39 8.75 21.06
N ALA A 116 1.47 8.10 22.22
CA ALA A 116 2.63 7.26 22.52
C ALA A 116 2.66 6.09 21.51
N LEU A 117 3.86 5.62 21.13
CA LEU A 117 4.02 4.59 20.11
C LEU A 117 3.13 3.36 20.35
N ALA A 118 3.09 2.86 21.60
CA ALA A 118 2.27 1.70 21.97
C ALA A 118 0.76 2.00 22.06
N ALA A 119 0.36 3.27 21.92
CA ALA A 119 -1.03 3.70 22.01
C ALA A 119 -1.59 4.17 20.65
N ILE A 120 -0.82 4.03 19.57
CA ILE A 120 -1.31 4.27 18.20
C ILE A 120 -2.46 3.30 17.95
N PRO A 121 -3.65 3.79 17.54
CA PRO A 121 -4.86 2.97 17.50
C PRO A 121 -4.93 1.97 16.34
N PHE A 122 -3.95 1.94 15.45
CA PHE A 122 -3.84 1.00 14.33
C PHE A 122 -2.37 0.84 13.91
N ASP A 123 -2.07 -0.26 13.23
CA ASP A 123 -0.77 -0.49 12.59
C ASP A 123 -0.99 -1.22 11.26
N PHE A 124 0.07 -1.50 10.52
CA PHE A 124 -0.02 -2.15 9.21
C PHE A 124 -0.67 -3.53 9.25
N HIS A 125 -0.60 -4.25 10.37
CA HIS A 125 -1.32 -5.54 10.50
C HIS A 125 -2.85 -5.37 10.44
N ASP A 126 -3.39 -4.27 10.97
CA ASP A 126 -4.83 -3.97 10.89
C ASP A 126 -5.24 -3.63 9.46
N MET A 127 -4.43 -2.80 8.80
CA MET A 127 -4.70 -2.39 7.41
C MET A 127 -4.60 -3.56 6.44
N VAL A 128 -3.55 -4.40 6.55
CA VAL A 128 -3.42 -5.59 5.71
C VAL A 128 -4.53 -6.60 6.00
N ALA A 129 -4.92 -6.76 7.28
CA ALA A 129 -6.06 -7.60 7.66
C ALA A 129 -7.37 -7.09 7.05
N ALA A 130 -7.59 -5.77 7.00
CA ALA A 130 -8.78 -5.14 6.40
C ALA A 130 -8.87 -5.33 4.88
N LEU A 131 -7.80 -5.77 4.21
CA LEU A 131 -7.85 -6.12 2.79
C LEU A 131 -8.53 -7.47 2.54
N ALA A 132 -8.59 -8.36 3.55
CA ALA A 132 -9.19 -9.68 3.38
C ALA A 132 -10.67 -9.56 2.93
N PRO A 133 -11.14 -10.44 2.02
CA PRO A 133 -10.48 -11.59 1.40
C PRO A 133 -9.73 -11.29 0.09
N ARG A 134 -9.43 -10.03 -0.21
CA ARG A 134 -8.76 -9.58 -1.44
C ARG A 134 -7.31 -10.06 -1.46
N PRO A 135 -6.74 -10.44 -2.62
CA PRO A 135 -5.34 -10.84 -2.71
C PRO A 135 -4.40 -9.67 -2.39
N PHE A 136 -3.40 -9.98 -1.57
CA PHE A 136 -2.34 -9.07 -1.18
C PHE A 136 -0.97 -9.73 -1.38
N PHE A 137 -0.09 -9.04 -2.08
CA PHE A 137 1.30 -9.44 -2.24
C PHE A 137 2.24 -8.34 -1.76
N ALA A 138 3.21 -8.69 -0.91
CA ALA A 138 4.28 -7.78 -0.53
C ALA A 138 5.66 -8.34 -0.91
N SER A 139 6.51 -7.46 -1.47
CA SER A 139 7.94 -7.68 -1.64
C SER A 139 8.68 -6.94 -0.53
N ALA A 140 9.33 -7.68 0.36
CA ALA A 140 10.08 -7.18 1.51
C ALA A 140 11.53 -7.68 1.44
N PRO A 141 12.45 -6.95 0.77
CA PRO A 141 13.80 -7.38 0.52
C PRO A 141 14.61 -7.67 1.79
N LEU A 142 15.52 -8.63 1.69
CA LEU A 142 16.38 -9.05 2.81
C LEU A 142 17.34 -7.95 3.28
N ARG A 143 17.76 -7.05 2.37
CA ARG A 143 18.72 -5.98 2.62
C ARG A 143 18.11 -4.58 2.52
N ASP A 144 16.79 -4.47 2.73
CA ASP A 144 16.13 -3.16 2.84
C ASP A 144 16.61 -2.46 4.12
N ASP A 145 17.18 -1.27 3.98
CA ASP A 145 17.67 -0.45 5.10
C ASP A 145 16.60 0.47 5.68
N ASN A 146 15.44 0.55 5.02
CA ASN A 146 14.31 1.36 5.47
C ASN A 146 13.25 0.54 6.23
N PHE A 147 12.93 -0.68 5.74
CA PHE A 147 11.91 -1.54 6.34
C PHE A 147 12.46 -2.93 6.66
N LYS A 148 12.23 -3.40 7.88
CA LYS A 148 12.70 -4.71 8.34
C LYS A 148 11.77 -5.83 7.85
N TRP A 149 12.26 -6.72 6.98
CA TRP A 149 11.48 -7.83 6.45
C TRP A 149 10.89 -8.74 7.55
N GLN A 150 11.60 -8.91 8.67
CA GLN A 150 11.11 -9.68 9.82
C GLN A 150 9.85 -9.05 10.44
N SER A 151 9.77 -7.73 10.46
CA SER A 151 8.59 -7.01 10.92
C SER A 151 7.44 -7.12 9.91
N VAL A 152 7.75 -7.11 8.61
CA VAL A 152 6.74 -7.36 7.56
C VAL A 152 6.14 -8.76 7.73
N ASP A 153 6.95 -9.78 8.03
CA ASP A 153 6.47 -11.13 8.33
C ASP A 153 5.57 -11.19 9.57
N ALA A 154 5.93 -10.46 10.62
CA ALA A 154 5.10 -10.37 11.82
C ALA A 154 3.73 -9.71 11.53
N VAL A 155 3.72 -8.63 10.75
CA VAL A 155 2.50 -7.99 10.25
C VAL A 155 1.67 -8.97 9.43
N ALA A 156 2.29 -9.68 8.49
CA ALA A 156 1.60 -10.66 7.65
C ALA A 156 1.04 -11.83 8.47
N ALA A 157 1.78 -12.33 9.46
CA ALA A 157 1.32 -13.41 10.33
C ALA A 157 0.09 -13.00 11.14
N ALA A 158 0.06 -11.77 11.66
CA ALA A 158 -1.11 -11.23 12.35
C ALA A 158 -2.32 -11.07 11.42
N ALA A 159 -2.14 -10.48 10.25
CA ALA A 159 -3.19 -10.30 9.24
C ALA A 159 -3.73 -11.64 8.71
N ARG A 160 -2.88 -12.65 8.54
CA ARG A 160 -3.25 -14.00 8.04
C ARG A 160 -4.34 -14.65 8.89
N ARG A 161 -4.39 -14.33 10.18
CA ARG A 161 -5.46 -14.82 11.07
C ARG A 161 -6.85 -14.36 10.60
N VAL A 162 -6.95 -13.16 10.03
CA VAL A 162 -8.21 -12.66 9.46
C VAL A 162 -8.49 -13.32 8.11
N TYR A 163 -7.47 -13.48 7.25
CA TYR A 163 -7.63 -14.24 5.99
C TYR A 163 -8.10 -15.68 6.24
N ALA A 164 -7.64 -16.31 7.33
CA ALA A 164 -8.08 -17.65 7.74
C ALA A 164 -9.59 -17.71 8.07
N LEU A 165 -10.18 -16.63 8.61
CA LEU A 165 -11.62 -16.58 8.86
C LEU A 165 -12.46 -16.65 7.58
N TYR A 166 -11.86 -16.24 6.45
CA TYR A 166 -12.47 -16.33 5.11
C TYR A 166 -12.05 -17.63 4.37
N GLY A 167 -11.13 -18.43 4.93
CA GLY A 167 -10.60 -19.63 4.28
C GLY A 167 -9.73 -19.33 3.05
N VAL A 168 -9.01 -18.22 3.05
CA VAL A 168 -8.23 -17.71 1.90
C VAL A 168 -6.82 -17.24 2.30
N GLU A 169 -6.15 -17.94 3.22
CA GLU A 169 -4.82 -17.59 3.70
C GLU A 169 -3.77 -17.51 2.59
N ASP A 170 -3.97 -18.26 1.52
CA ASP A 170 -3.15 -18.30 0.31
C ASP A 170 -3.18 -17.01 -0.49
N ARG A 171 -4.21 -16.16 -0.29
CA ARG A 171 -4.30 -14.85 -0.93
C ARG A 171 -3.41 -13.79 -0.29
N LEU A 172 -2.78 -14.07 0.85
CA LEU A 172 -1.79 -13.20 1.48
C LEU A 172 -0.40 -13.80 1.30
N SER A 173 0.44 -13.20 0.46
CA SER A 173 1.78 -13.70 0.14
C SER A 173 2.85 -12.62 0.34
N ILE A 174 4.00 -13.05 0.87
CA ILE A 174 5.19 -12.22 1.07
C ILE A 174 6.35 -12.87 0.35
N ALA A 175 7.25 -12.06 -0.20
CA ALA A 175 8.50 -12.53 -0.78
C ALA A 175 9.68 -11.66 -0.31
N HIS A 176 10.82 -12.32 -0.17
CA HIS A 176 12.06 -11.69 0.31
C HIS A 176 13.18 -11.81 -0.73
N PRO A 177 13.19 -10.95 -1.77
CA PRO A 177 14.29 -10.96 -2.73
C PRO A 177 15.59 -10.51 -2.06
N ASP A 178 16.72 -11.08 -2.50
CA ASP A 178 18.04 -10.69 -2.01
C ASP A 178 18.52 -9.41 -2.70
N CYS A 179 17.91 -8.29 -2.37
CA CYS A 179 18.28 -6.96 -2.84
C CYS A 179 18.10 -5.93 -1.71
N ALA A 180 18.51 -4.69 -1.98
CA ALA A 180 18.26 -3.53 -1.13
C ALA A 180 16.81 -3.02 -1.32
N HIS A 181 16.55 -1.75 -1.00
CA HIS A 181 15.25 -1.08 -1.18
C HIS A 181 14.90 -0.95 -2.67
N ASP A 182 14.47 -2.05 -3.30
CA ASP A 182 14.20 -2.15 -4.73
C ASP A 182 12.99 -3.05 -5.03
N PHE A 183 12.47 -2.94 -6.24
CA PHE A 183 11.42 -3.80 -6.78
C PHE A 183 11.96 -4.56 -8.00
N PRO A 184 12.68 -5.68 -7.79
CA PRO A 184 13.36 -6.39 -8.85
C PRO A 184 12.37 -7.05 -9.82
N LEU A 185 12.83 -7.34 -11.03
CA LEU A 185 12.01 -7.87 -12.13
C LEU A 185 11.19 -9.10 -11.71
N GLU A 186 11.81 -10.05 -11.02
CA GLU A 186 11.13 -11.26 -10.53
C GLU A 186 9.89 -10.92 -9.68
N MET A 187 10.00 -9.94 -8.79
CA MET A 187 8.88 -9.53 -7.93
C MET A 187 7.83 -8.75 -8.71
N ARG A 188 8.23 -7.96 -9.71
CA ARG A 188 7.30 -7.29 -10.62
C ARG A 188 6.51 -8.30 -11.44
N GLU A 189 7.16 -9.34 -11.97
CA GLU A 189 6.47 -10.41 -12.73
C GLU A 189 5.46 -11.17 -11.84
N ARG A 190 5.79 -11.43 -10.58
CA ARG A 190 4.83 -12.01 -9.60
C ARG A 190 3.63 -11.09 -9.38
N ALA A 191 3.87 -9.79 -9.25
CA ALA A 191 2.81 -8.79 -9.10
C ALA A 191 1.88 -8.75 -10.34
N TYR A 192 2.46 -8.81 -11.54
CA TYR A 192 1.70 -8.82 -12.79
C TYR A 192 0.90 -10.10 -12.97
N ALA A 193 1.46 -11.25 -12.57
CA ALA A 193 0.75 -12.52 -12.57
C ALA A 193 -0.46 -12.50 -11.62
N LEU A 194 -0.29 -11.89 -10.42
CA LEU A 194 -1.40 -11.70 -9.48
C LEU A 194 -2.50 -10.84 -10.11
N PHE A 195 -2.15 -9.74 -10.77
CA PHE A 195 -3.15 -8.90 -11.45
C PHE A 195 -3.83 -9.62 -12.61
N ALA A 196 -3.08 -10.37 -13.42
CA ALA A 196 -3.66 -11.15 -14.52
C ALA A 196 -4.64 -12.24 -14.03
N GLN A 197 -4.45 -12.73 -12.80
CA GLN A 197 -5.34 -13.73 -12.20
C GLN A 197 -6.62 -13.11 -11.62
N TRP A 198 -6.54 -11.87 -11.11
CA TRP A 198 -7.61 -11.30 -10.26
C TRP A 198 -8.32 -10.09 -10.87
N LEU A 199 -7.82 -9.51 -11.94
CA LEU A 199 -8.40 -8.40 -12.68
C LEU A 199 -8.79 -8.80 -14.12
#